data_6aa5cc03017d50f4cdbc212a471ffd0a
#
_entry.id   6aa5cc03017d50f4cdbc212a471ffd0a
#
_cell.length_a   1.000
_cell.length_b   1.000
_cell.length_c   1.000
_cell.angle_alpha   90.00
_cell.angle_beta   90.00
_cell.angle_gamma   90.00
#
_symmetry.space_group_name_H-M   'P 1'
#
loop_
_entity.id
_entity.type
_entity.pdbx_description
1 polymer ?
#
loop_
_entity_poly.entity_id
_entity_poly.type
_entity_poly.pdbx_seq_one_letter_code
_entity_poly.pdbx_strand_id
1 'polypeptide(L)'
;MVDKMETNHQALELSPASLPNDDNITFQDSSFFRNHGAHAELPTPAMVREEAARPKNVTGRWAHKPWAVPFFSMKLLVKYGSSLSIAEGQCLWAIRTTLGQHVPVPEVYGWCRDGNEVFIYMELVEGRTLEDAEDTLTQTDHALIHRQLHHIVISLRSLRQAPGDSFIGKF
;
A
#
# COMPACT_ATOMS: atom_id res chain seq x y z
N MET A 1 31.11 9.77 -29.19
CA MET A 1 31.59 9.33 -27.88
C MET A 1 30.35 9.39 -26.97
N VAL A 2 29.63 8.27 -26.88
CA VAL A 2 28.36 8.22 -26.13
C VAL A 2 28.73 7.69 -24.76
N ASP A 3 28.61 8.58 -23.76
CA ASP A 3 28.88 8.30 -22.36
C ASP A 3 27.82 7.29 -21.85
N LYS A 4 28.24 6.05 -21.64
CA LYS A 4 27.45 5.03 -20.96
C LYS A 4 27.42 5.39 -19.49
N MET A 5 26.39 6.11 -19.06
CA MET A 5 26.01 6.11 -17.66
C MET A 5 25.58 4.69 -17.27
N GLU A 6 26.52 3.88 -16.82
CA GLU A 6 26.25 2.66 -16.06
C GLU A 6 25.66 3.09 -14.72
N THR A 7 24.34 3.16 -14.65
CA THR A 7 23.62 3.21 -13.39
C THR A 7 23.85 1.87 -12.69
N ASN A 8 24.74 1.89 -11.72
CA ASN A 8 25.00 0.78 -10.81
C ASN A 8 23.73 0.50 -10.00
N HIS A 9 22.81 -0.28 -10.57
CA HIS A 9 21.62 -0.75 -9.89
C HIS A 9 22.05 -1.86 -8.95
N GLN A 10 22.42 -1.47 -7.73
CA GLN A 10 22.60 -2.41 -6.64
C GLN A 10 21.26 -3.14 -6.46
N ALA A 11 21.26 -4.45 -6.73
CA ALA A 11 20.05 -5.27 -6.60
C ALA A 11 19.60 -5.22 -5.13
N LEU A 12 18.38 -4.77 -4.91
CA LEU A 12 17.78 -4.70 -3.58
C LEU A 12 17.22 -6.09 -3.25
N GLU A 13 17.83 -6.75 -2.28
CA GLU A 13 17.44 -8.09 -1.85
C GLU A 13 16.36 -8.01 -0.77
N LEU A 14 15.25 -8.71 -1.01
CA LEU A 14 14.20 -8.97 -0.02
C LEU A 14 14.33 -10.39 0.50
N SER A 15 14.37 -10.53 1.82
CA SER A 15 14.29 -11.83 2.50
C SER A 15 12.96 -11.95 3.25
N PRO A 16 12.31 -13.12 3.26
CA PRO A 16 11.14 -13.39 4.08
C PRO A 16 11.37 -13.09 5.57
N ALA A 17 12.60 -13.31 6.06
CA ALA A 17 12.98 -13.04 7.44
C ALA A 17 12.98 -11.54 7.81
N SER A 18 13.03 -10.65 6.82
CA SER A 18 12.97 -9.20 7.04
C SER A 18 11.54 -8.65 7.08
N LEU A 19 10.54 -9.46 6.73
CA LEU A 19 9.15 -9.04 6.72
C LEU A 19 8.54 -9.16 8.12
N PRO A 20 7.74 -8.18 8.56
CA PRO A 20 6.94 -8.30 9.77
C PRO A 20 5.95 -9.46 9.61
N ASN A 21 5.94 -10.43 10.56
CA ASN A 21 5.18 -11.69 10.40
C ASN A 21 4.06 -11.90 11.41
N ASP A 22 3.91 -11.01 12.39
CA ASP A 22 2.84 -11.13 13.38
C ASP A 22 1.47 -10.88 12.77
N ASP A 23 0.45 -11.58 13.24
CA ASP A 23 -0.95 -11.41 12.81
C ASP A 23 -1.53 -10.03 13.19
N ASN A 24 -0.93 -9.36 14.18
CA ASN A 24 -1.34 -8.04 14.65
C ASN A 24 -0.12 -7.15 14.84
N ILE A 25 0.00 -6.14 13.99
CA ILE A 25 1.11 -5.19 14.03
C ILE A 25 0.58 -3.76 13.94
N THR A 26 1.20 -2.87 14.72
CA THR A 26 1.02 -1.42 14.63
C THR A 26 2.38 -0.74 14.50
N PHE A 27 2.58 0.01 13.44
CA PHE A 27 3.83 0.74 13.18
C PHE A 27 3.80 2.10 13.87
N GLN A 28 4.24 2.15 15.12
CA GLN A 28 4.21 3.35 15.97
C GLN A 28 5.10 4.49 15.44
N ASP A 29 6.07 4.17 14.61
CA ASP A 29 6.96 5.11 13.93
C ASP A 29 6.40 5.65 12.61
N SER A 30 5.19 5.23 12.22
CA SER A 30 4.53 5.70 11.00
C SER A 30 4.10 7.16 11.06
N SER A 31 3.82 7.75 9.89
CA SER A 31 3.34 9.14 9.82
C SER A 31 2.01 9.34 10.53
N PHE A 32 1.18 8.31 10.64
CA PHE A 32 -0.07 8.38 11.39
C PHE A 32 0.18 8.80 12.84
N PHE A 33 1.04 8.08 13.57
CA PHE A 33 1.33 8.37 14.98
C PHE A 33 2.14 9.65 15.15
N ARG A 34 3.04 9.97 14.22
CA ARG A 34 3.76 11.25 14.24
C ARG A 34 2.82 12.46 14.11
N ASN A 35 1.74 12.34 13.32
CA ASN A 35 0.83 13.43 13.03
C ASN A 35 -0.32 13.54 14.05
N HIS A 36 -0.74 12.42 14.66
CA HIS A 36 -1.88 12.38 15.61
C HIS A 36 -1.44 12.27 17.07
N GLY A 37 -0.14 12.10 17.32
CA GLY A 37 0.43 11.98 18.67
C GLY A 37 0.59 10.53 19.14
N ALA A 38 1.47 10.34 20.14
CA ALA A 38 1.86 9.02 20.63
C ALA A 38 0.71 8.21 21.29
N HIS A 39 -0.40 8.86 21.61
CA HIS A 39 -1.60 8.21 22.19
C HIS A 39 -2.71 8.00 21.17
N ALA A 40 -2.45 8.29 19.88
CA ALA A 40 -3.42 8.00 18.84
C ALA A 40 -3.62 6.47 18.72
N GLU A 41 -4.85 6.09 18.41
CA GLU A 41 -5.20 4.69 18.21
C GLU A 41 -5.79 4.50 16.81
N LEU A 42 -5.47 3.37 16.19
CA LEU A 42 -6.13 2.95 14.97
C LEU A 42 -7.56 2.51 15.30
N PRO A 43 -8.55 2.73 14.40
CA PRO A 43 -9.91 2.25 14.62
C PRO A 43 -9.93 0.74 14.85
N THR A 44 -10.73 0.30 15.81
CA THR A 44 -10.92 -1.13 16.05
C THR A 44 -11.67 -1.79 14.88
N PRO A 45 -11.55 -3.11 14.67
CA PRO A 45 -12.34 -3.84 13.67
C PRO A 45 -13.84 -3.58 13.76
N ALA A 46 -14.39 -3.44 14.98
CA ALA A 46 -15.79 -3.12 15.18
C ALA A 46 -16.15 -1.72 14.63
N MET A 47 -15.31 -0.70 14.93
CA MET A 47 -15.50 0.66 14.40
C MET A 47 -15.41 0.69 12.88
N VAL A 48 -14.51 -0.09 12.28
CA VAL A 48 -14.36 -0.17 10.82
C VAL A 48 -15.63 -0.76 10.19
N ARG A 49 -16.18 -1.83 10.77
CA ARG A 49 -17.44 -2.45 10.29
C ARG A 49 -18.63 -1.49 10.43
N GLU A 50 -18.70 -0.76 11.54
CA GLU A 50 -19.74 0.26 11.75
C GLU A 50 -19.64 1.37 10.70
N GLU A 51 -18.43 1.89 10.44
CA GLU A 51 -18.21 2.92 9.42
C GLU A 51 -18.54 2.40 8.02
N ALA A 52 -18.18 1.17 7.70
CA ALA A 52 -18.51 0.52 6.44
C ALA A 52 -20.02 0.36 6.21
N ALA A 53 -20.79 0.20 7.28
CA ALA A 53 -22.25 0.09 7.20
C ALA A 53 -22.97 1.42 6.92
N ARG A 54 -22.28 2.55 6.99
CA ARG A 54 -22.88 3.87 6.74
C ARG A 54 -23.15 4.07 5.24
N PRO A 55 -24.36 4.50 4.84
CA PRO A 55 -24.77 4.58 3.42
C PRO A 55 -23.86 5.46 2.53
N LYS A 56 -23.15 6.41 3.11
CA LYS A 56 -22.28 7.36 2.38
C LYS A 56 -20.91 6.76 1.98
N ASN A 57 -20.50 5.66 2.61
CA ASN A 57 -19.20 5.04 2.38
C ASN A 57 -19.26 3.85 1.43
N VAL A 58 -20.47 3.45 1.02
CA VAL A 58 -20.67 2.44 -0.03
C VAL A 58 -20.72 3.17 -1.38
N THR A 59 -19.58 3.58 -1.90
CA THR A 59 -19.51 4.07 -3.28
C THR A 59 -19.60 2.88 -4.22
N GLY A 60 -20.68 2.85 -5.00
CA GLY A 60 -21.28 1.73 -5.71
C GLY A 60 -20.41 0.89 -6.66
N ARG A 61 -19.17 1.28 -6.97
CA ARG A 61 -18.27 0.49 -7.81
C ARG A 61 -17.43 -0.52 -7.03
N TRP A 62 -17.30 -0.37 -5.72
CA TRP A 62 -16.44 -1.16 -4.86
C TRP A 62 -17.21 -1.96 -3.80
N ALA A 63 -18.48 -2.28 -4.09
CA ALA A 63 -19.30 -3.17 -3.26
C ALA A 63 -18.78 -4.62 -3.22
N HIS A 64 -17.60 -4.87 -3.79
CA HIS A 64 -16.94 -6.16 -3.77
C HIS A 64 -15.93 -6.22 -2.63
N LYS A 65 -15.96 -7.30 -1.88
CA LYS A 65 -14.95 -7.60 -0.85
C LYS A 65 -13.58 -7.81 -1.52
N PRO A 66 -12.48 -7.31 -0.94
CA PRO A 66 -12.37 -6.64 0.34
C PRO A 66 -12.90 -5.20 0.33
N TRP A 67 -13.49 -4.76 1.44
CA TRP A 67 -14.01 -3.41 1.60
C TRP A 67 -12.88 -2.40 1.81
N ALA A 68 -13.01 -1.20 1.24
CA ALA A 68 -12.14 -0.06 1.51
C ALA A 68 -12.93 1.04 2.20
N VAL A 69 -12.60 1.34 3.46
CA VAL A 69 -13.32 2.26 4.34
C VAL A 69 -12.45 3.47 4.65
N PRO A 70 -12.79 4.67 4.14
CA PRO A 70 -12.03 5.86 4.40
C PRO A 70 -12.44 6.51 5.73
N PHE A 71 -11.46 6.90 6.52
CA PHE A 71 -11.57 7.75 7.70
C PHE A 71 -10.94 9.10 7.39
N PHE A 72 -11.70 9.99 6.74
CA PHE A 72 -11.19 11.25 6.19
C PHE A 72 -10.53 12.15 7.23
N SER A 73 -11.12 12.27 8.43
CA SER A 73 -10.57 13.09 9.53
C SER A 73 -9.22 12.60 10.02
N MET A 74 -8.91 11.32 9.80
CA MET A 74 -7.67 10.67 10.20
C MET A 74 -6.69 10.47 9.04
N LYS A 75 -7.06 10.86 7.82
CA LYS A 75 -6.30 10.56 6.58
C LYS A 75 -5.93 9.08 6.48
N LEU A 76 -6.85 8.22 6.89
CA LEU A 76 -6.67 6.78 7.00
C LEU A 76 -7.64 6.05 6.08
N LEU A 77 -7.14 5.04 5.38
CA LEU A 77 -7.93 4.04 4.66
C LEU A 77 -7.77 2.68 5.34
N VAL A 78 -8.88 2.00 5.61
CA VAL A 78 -8.85 0.63 6.12
C VAL A 78 -9.42 -0.30 5.06
N LYS A 79 -8.60 -1.22 4.56
CA LYS A 79 -9.04 -2.29 3.69
C LYS A 79 -9.28 -3.54 4.54
N TYR A 80 -10.47 -4.18 4.41
CA TYR A 80 -10.76 -5.36 5.23
C TYR A 80 -11.63 -6.39 4.52
N GLY A 81 -11.54 -7.65 4.96
CA GLY A 81 -12.39 -8.75 4.51
C GLY A 81 -11.74 -10.11 4.68
N SER A 82 -12.53 -11.16 4.44
CA SER A 82 -12.10 -12.56 4.57
C SER A 82 -11.25 -13.04 3.39
N SER A 83 -11.28 -12.35 2.26
CA SER A 83 -10.43 -12.63 1.09
C SER A 83 -9.12 -11.85 1.12
N LEU A 84 -8.94 -10.94 2.09
CA LEU A 84 -7.73 -10.16 2.26
C LEU A 84 -6.66 -10.99 2.98
N SER A 85 -5.42 -10.82 2.55
CA SER A 85 -4.26 -11.46 3.19
C SER A 85 -3.35 -10.42 3.81
N ILE A 86 -2.74 -10.74 4.95
CA ILE A 86 -1.67 -9.94 5.56
C ILE A 86 -0.51 -9.75 4.57
N ALA A 87 -0.29 -10.69 3.66
CA ALA A 87 0.73 -10.56 2.61
C ALA A 87 0.56 -9.30 1.74
N GLU A 88 -0.65 -8.77 1.59
CA GLU A 88 -0.86 -7.49 0.90
C GLU A 88 -0.25 -6.32 1.69
N GLY A 89 -0.46 -6.28 3.00
CA GLY A 89 0.15 -5.29 3.89
C GLY A 89 1.66 -5.41 3.93
N GLN A 90 2.18 -6.64 4.03
CA GLN A 90 3.61 -6.92 3.97
C GLN A 90 4.25 -6.47 2.65
N CYS A 91 3.57 -6.70 1.53
CA CYS A 91 4.02 -6.27 0.21
C CYS A 91 4.13 -4.73 0.13
N LEU A 92 3.09 -4.00 0.55
CA LEU A 92 3.12 -2.54 0.59
C LEU A 92 4.23 -2.02 1.51
N TRP A 93 4.38 -2.61 2.70
CA TRP A 93 5.43 -2.26 3.64
C TRP A 93 6.82 -2.49 3.05
N ALA A 94 7.04 -3.65 2.43
CA ALA A 94 8.32 -3.99 1.81
C ALA A 94 8.67 -3.06 0.65
N ILE A 95 7.72 -2.76 -0.24
CA ILE A 95 7.92 -1.83 -1.35
C ILE A 95 8.27 -0.44 -0.81
N ARG A 96 7.53 0.06 0.18
CA ARG A 96 7.79 1.37 0.77
C ARG A 96 9.15 1.44 1.45
N THR A 97 9.52 0.42 2.20
CA THR A 97 10.80 0.37 2.91
C THR A 97 11.98 0.26 1.95
N THR A 98 11.83 -0.50 0.87
CA THR A 98 12.94 -0.82 -0.03
C THR A 98 13.04 0.15 -1.22
N LEU A 99 11.89 0.56 -1.79
CA LEU A 99 11.81 1.37 -3.01
C LEU A 99 11.19 2.76 -2.78
N GLY A 100 10.78 3.09 -1.59
CA GLY A 100 10.04 4.24 -1.10
C GLY A 100 9.89 5.46 -2.01
N GLN A 101 11.01 5.99 -2.54
CA GLN A 101 10.98 7.18 -3.40
C GLN A 101 10.74 6.88 -4.88
N HIS A 102 10.90 5.61 -5.30
CA HIS A 102 10.81 5.21 -6.70
C HIS A 102 9.46 4.58 -7.06
N VAL A 103 8.80 3.97 -6.07
CA VAL A 103 7.50 3.34 -6.23
C VAL A 103 6.54 3.91 -5.19
N PRO A 104 5.67 4.85 -5.58
CA PRO A 104 4.72 5.47 -4.68
C PRO A 104 3.64 4.45 -4.28
N VAL A 105 3.68 4.02 -3.03
CA VAL A 105 2.66 3.19 -2.41
C VAL A 105 2.20 3.85 -1.11
N PRO A 106 0.94 3.64 -0.68
CA PRO A 106 0.47 4.16 0.60
C PRO A 106 1.32 3.62 1.75
N GLU A 107 1.55 4.44 2.76
CA GLU A 107 2.20 3.99 3.99
C GLU A 107 1.26 3.08 4.76
N VAL A 108 1.75 1.91 5.17
CA VAL A 108 1.01 0.98 6.02
C VAL A 108 1.24 1.36 7.48
N TYR A 109 0.16 1.56 8.23
CA TYR A 109 0.19 1.92 9.64
C TYR A 109 0.06 0.72 10.56
N GLY A 110 -0.43 -0.40 10.02
CA GLY A 110 -0.57 -1.66 10.72
C GLY A 110 -1.55 -2.60 10.03
N TRP A 111 -1.69 -3.76 10.60
CA TRP A 111 -2.72 -4.72 10.25
C TRP A 111 -3.13 -5.53 11.46
N CYS A 112 -4.32 -6.09 11.42
CA CYS A 112 -4.76 -7.06 12.42
C CYS A 112 -5.70 -8.10 11.80
N ARG A 113 -5.83 -9.22 12.51
CA ARG A 113 -6.80 -10.27 12.22
C ARG A 113 -7.89 -10.24 13.29
N ASP A 114 -9.15 -10.29 12.85
CA ASP A 114 -10.30 -10.44 13.74
C ASP A 114 -11.23 -11.51 13.16
N GLY A 115 -11.27 -12.67 13.80
CA GLY A 115 -11.90 -13.86 13.27
C GLY A 115 -11.28 -14.34 11.96
N ASN A 116 -12.08 -14.40 10.91
CA ASN A 116 -11.65 -14.79 9.58
C ASN A 116 -11.35 -13.58 8.65
N GLU A 117 -11.42 -12.37 9.18
CA GLU A 117 -11.16 -11.15 8.42
C GLU A 117 -9.79 -10.55 8.76
N VAL A 118 -9.13 -10.00 7.75
CA VAL A 118 -7.91 -9.21 7.89
C VAL A 118 -8.25 -7.74 7.68
N PHE A 119 -7.64 -6.87 8.46
CA PHE A 119 -7.74 -5.41 8.38
C PHE A 119 -6.37 -4.84 8.12
N ILE A 120 -6.21 -4.07 7.05
CA ILE A 120 -4.96 -3.36 6.73
C ILE A 120 -5.26 -1.86 6.83
N TYR A 121 -4.53 -1.19 7.71
CA TYR A 121 -4.61 0.24 7.97
C TYR A 121 -3.51 0.95 7.18
N MET A 122 -3.89 1.90 6.33
CA MET A 122 -2.92 2.56 5.44
C MET A 122 -3.28 4.02 5.20
N GLU A 123 -2.36 4.74 4.65
CA GLU A 123 -2.53 6.12 4.22
C GLU A 123 -3.70 6.24 3.23
N LEU A 124 -4.60 7.19 3.50
CA LEU A 124 -5.60 7.62 2.52
C LEU A 124 -4.92 8.55 1.52
N VAL A 125 -4.61 8.02 0.35
CA VAL A 125 -4.04 8.81 -0.74
C VAL A 125 -5.11 9.72 -1.32
N GLU A 126 -4.90 11.02 -1.21
CA GLU A 126 -5.79 12.04 -1.77
C GLU A 126 -5.53 12.20 -3.28
N GLY A 127 -6.58 12.44 -4.05
CA GLY A 127 -6.47 12.67 -5.49
C GLY A 127 -7.60 12.02 -6.27
N ARG A 128 -7.51 12.20 -7.59
CA ARG A 128 -8.39 11.54 -8.56
C ARG A 128 -7.72 10.29 -9.10
N THR A 129 -8.50 9.26 -9.36
CA THR A 129 -7.99 8.09 -10.08
C THR A 129 -7.67 8.46 -11.53
N LEU A 130 -6.83 7.67 -12.19
CA LEU A 130 -6.56 7.89 -13.62
C LEU A 130 -7.85 7.77 -14.43
N GLU A 131 -8.74 6.84 -14.08
CA GLU A 131 -10.05 6.66 -14.70
C GLU A 131 -10.92 7.92 -14.57
N ASP A 132 -10.97 8.54 -13.38
CA ASP A 132 -11.74 9.77 -13.15
C ASP A 132 -11.12 11.01 -13.82
N ALA A 133 -9.85 10.94 -14.17
CA ALA A 133 -9.12 12.03 -14.81
C ALA A 133 -9.07 11.92 -16.34
N GLU A 134 -9.34 10.76 -16.92
CA GLU A 134 -9.10 10.39 -18.32
C GLU A 134 -9.59 11.46 -19.31
N ASP A 135 -10.83 11.93 -19.16
CA ASP A 135 -11.43 12.93 -20.07
C ASP A 135 -10.77 14.32 -19.98
N THR A 136 -9.94 14.56 -18.98
CA THR A 136 -9.26 15.85 -18.75
C THR A 136 -7.77 15.81 -19.07
N LEU A 137 -7.22 14.63 -19.37
CA LEU A 137 -5.80 14.45 -19.66
C LEU A 137 -5.46 14.87 -21.10
N THR A 138 -4.36 15.58 -21.23
CA THR A 138 -3.76 15.90 -22.53
C THR A 138 -2.85 14.77 -22.99
N GLN A 139 -2.47 14.78 -24.28
CA GLN A 139 -1.49 13.84 -24.81
C GLN A 139 -0.13 13.94 -24.07
N THR A 140 0.23 15.13 -23.62
CA THR A 140 1.45 15.34 -22.82
C THR A 140 1.34 14.66 -21.45
N ASP A 141 0.16 14.75 -20.81
CA ASP A 141 -0.09 14.10 -19.53
C ASP A 141 0.01 12.57 -19.66
N HIS A 142 -0.62 12.00 -20.70
CA HIS A 142 -0.49 10.57 -20.99
C HIS A 142 0.97 10.14 -21.17
N ALA A 143 1.77 10.89 -21.93
CA ALA A 143 3.18 10.59 -22.13
C ALA A 143 3.97 10.66 -20.81
N LEU A 144 3.64 11.61 -19.93
CA LEU A 144 4.26 11.72 -18.61
C LEU A 144 3.89 10.54 -17.71
N ILE A 145 2.60 10.19 -17.64
CA ILE A 145 2.08 9.05 -16.87
C ILE A 145 2.74 7.75 -17.34
N HIS A 146 2.81 7.50 -18.66
CA HIS A 146 3.47 6.32 -19.20
C HIS A 146 4.94 6.23 -18.77
N ARG A 147 5.65 7.36 -18.79
CA ARG A 147 7.05 7.41 -18.34
C ARG A 147 7.17 7.07 -16.84
N GLN A 148 6.31 7.64 -16.00
CA GLN A 148 6.30 7.35 -14.56
C GLN A 148 5.99 5.87 -14.29
N LEU A 149 4.97 5.31 -14.95
CA LEU A 149 4.63 3.89 -14.83
C LEU A 149 5.79 2.97 -15.28
N HIS A 150 6.47 3.34 -16.37
CA HIS A 150 7.64 2.61 -16.84
C HIS A 150 8.76 2.59 -15.79
N HIS A 151 9.06 3.73 -15.14
CA HIS A 151 10.03 3.79 -14.05
C HIS A 151 9.62 2.95 -12.85
N ILE A 152 8.34 2.98 -12.46
CA ILE A 152 7.81 2.14 -11.38
C ILE A 152 8.03 0.65 -11.70
N VAL A 153 7.68 0.21 -12.92
CA VAL A 153 7.86 -1.19 -13.34
C VAL A 153 9.33 -1.60 -13.33
N ILE A 154 10.24 -0.75 -13.81
CA ILE A 154 11.69 -1.02 -13.75
C ILE A 154 12.15 -1.15 -12.30
N SER A 155 11.72 -0.23 -11.42
CA SER A 155 12.09 -0.27 -10.01
C SER A 155 11.57 -1.52 -9.32
N LEU A 156 10.33 -1.93 -9.56
CA LEU A 156 9.79 -3.19 -9.04
C LEU A 156 10.58 -4.41 -9.54
N ARG A 157 10.98 -4.41 -10.81
CA ARG A 157 11.79 -5.50 -11.39
C ARG A 157 13.22 -5.55 -10.88
N SER A 158 13.71 -4.50 -10.23
CA SER A 158 15.03 -4.52 -9.59
C SER A 158 15.06 -5.27 -8.27
N LEU A 159 13.89 -5.53 -7.65
CA LEU A 159 13.79 -6.37 -6.47
C LEU A 159 14.18 -7.81 -6.80
N ARG A 160 15.03 -8.38 -5.97
CA ARG A 160 15.50 -9.76 -6.10
C ARG A 160 15.34 -10.48 -4.78
N GLN A 161 15.18 -11.78 -4.88
CA GLN A 161 15.28 -12.67 -3.71
C GLN A 161 16.73 -12.99 -3.45
N ALA A 162 17.09 -13.19 -2.17
CA ALA A 162 18.39 -13.72 -1.83
C ALA A 162 18.60 -15.10 -2.46
N PRO A 163 19.84 -15.44 -2.91
CA PRO A 163 20.13 -16.75 -3.44
C PRO A 163 19.83 -17.83 -2.38
N GLY A 164 18.92 -18.74 -2.69
CA GLY A 164 18.48 -19.80 -1.79
C GLY A 164 17.11 -19.60 -1.15
N ASP A 165 16.55 -18.41 -1.19
CA ASP A 165 15.16 -18.15 -0.80
C ASP A 165 14.22 -18.56 -1.93
N SER A 166 13.39 -19.57 -1.70
CA SER A 166 12.34 -19.98 -2.65
C SER A 166 11.01 -19.29 -2.36
N PHE A 167 11.05 -18.01 -2.03
CA PHE A 167 9.85 -17.25 -1.71
C PHE A 167 9.19 -16.72 -2.99
N ILE A 168 8.15 -17.40 -3.40
CA ILE A 168 7.09 -16.83 -4.22
C ILE A 168 5.91 -16.69 -3.27
N GLY A 169 5.40 -15.49 -3.06
CA GLY A 169 4.40 -15.20 -2.02
C GLY A 169 3.32 -16.29 -1.91
N LYS A 170 2.89 -16.58 -0.69
CA LYS A 170 1.73 -17.45 -0.48
C LYS A 170 0.52 -16.79 -1.08
N PHE A 171 -0.05 -17.41 -2.09
CA PHE A 171 -1.38 -17.13 -2.61
C PHE A 171 -2.45 -17.70 -1.66
#